data_083dd35783590b6e4329f0bfb701a894
#
_entry.id   083dd35783590b6e4329f0bfb701a894
#
_cell.length_a   1.000
_cell.length_b   1.000
_cell.length_c   1.000
_cell.angle_alpha   90.00
_cell.angle_beta   90.00
_cell.angle_gamma   90.00
#
_symmetry.space_group_name_H-M   'P 1'
#
loop_
_entity.id
_entity.type
_entity.pdbx_description
1 polymer ?
#
loop_
_entity_poly.entity_id
_entity_poly.type
_entity_poly.pdbx_seq_one_letter_code
_entity_poly.pdbx_strand_id
1 'polypeptide(L)'
;GKEEQDMIDFLYENEIKFSEVNQNHCYRIDEYGNDCRKISADVYIDDKEYSHKVICWNDIRYHIMRKANRKPLIICIVGESGSGKTTIAEYIEREHGIKMMESYTDRPMRYPGETGHTFVTKEEFDSFSHDDMIAYTEFGGHRYCCLKKDVLDFNTYVIDERGLIYLMQNFGEVYDIKCIRVYADLSTRIKRVGKERVKRDEGMFTIHKDSELFTCRINNNLSLNYLQDEIDFLLKQLLV
;
A
#
# COMPACT_ATOMS: atom_id res chain seq x y z
N GLY A 1 -31.44 23.36 -1.20
CA GLY A 1 -31.10 24.68 -0.63
C GLY A 1 -29.71 25.13 -1.04
N LYS A 2 -29.24 26.30 -0.58
CA LYS A 2 -27.91 26.81 -0.97
C LYS A 2 -26.77 25.84 -0.57
N GLU A 3 -26.82 25.30 0.64
CA GLU A 3 -25.85 24.33 1.15
C GLU A 3 -25.83 23.03 0.33
N GLU A 4 -26.95 22.61 -0.18
CA GLU A 4 -27.10 21.45 -1.04
C GLU A 4 -26.44 21.69 -2.41
N GLN A 5 -26.63 22.89 -2.98
CA GLN A 5 -25.98 23.25 -4.24
C GLN A 5 -24.45 23.35 -4.07
N ASP A 6 -24.00 23.98 -2.98
CA ASP A 6 -22.58 24.08 -2.67
C ASP A 6 -21.94 22.68 -2.52
N MET A 7 -22.66 21.70 -1.96
CA MET A 7 -22.21 20.30 -1.87
C MET A 7 -22.17 19.63 -3.24
N ILE A 8 -23.20 19.81 -4.07
CA ILE A 8 -23.25 19.27 -5.43
C ILE A 8 -22.09 19.82 -6.27
N ASP A 9 -21.85 21.12 -6.19
CA ASP A 9 -20.75 21.79 -6.91
C ASP A 9 -19.38 21.22 -6.44
N PHE A 10 -19.20 21.02 -5.12
CA PHE A 10 -18.01 20.39 -4.56
C PHE A 10 -17.80 18.97 -5.10
N LEU A 11 -18.86 18.15 -5.19
CA LEU A 11 -18.77 16.78 -5.71
C LEU A 11 -18.36 16.79 -7.20
N TYR A 12 -18.92 17.71 -8.00
CA TYR A 12 -18.55 17.86 -9.42
C TYR A 12 -17.10 18.34 -9.59
N GLU A 13 -16.67 19.34 -8.82
CA GLU A 13 -15.31 19.90 -8.89
C GLU A 13 -14.24 18.86 -8.52
N ASN A 14 -14.59 17.90 -7.66
CA ASN A 14 -13.69 16.82 -7.24
C ASN A 14 -13.92 15.51 -8.00
N GLU A 15 -14.69 15.53 -9.09
CA GLU A 15 -14.99 14.35 -9.93
C GLU A 15 -15.58 13.16 -9.14
N ILE A 16 -16.31 13.45 -8.05
CA ILE A 16 -16.96 12.42 -7.23
C ILE A 16 -18.29 12.06 -7.88
N LYS A 17 -18.42 10.80 -8.30
CA LYS A 17 -19.68 10.30 -8.86
C LYS A 17 -20.68 10.03 -7.75
N PHE A 18 -21.91 10.52 -7.95
CA PHE A 18 -23.04 10.27 -7.06
C PHE A 18 -24.30 10.02 -7.88
N SER A 19 -25.27 9.32 -7.31
CA SER A 19 -26.55 9.01 -7.98
C SER A 19 -27.63 9.98 -7.57
N GLU A 20 -27.70 10.26 -6.27
CA GLU A 20 -28.80 11.03 -5.65
C GLU A 20 -28.25 11.93 -4.54
N VAL A 21 -28.94 13.01 -4.24
CA VAL A 21 -28.62 13.92 -3.14
C VAL A 21 -29.87 14.13 -2.31
N ASN A 22 -29.78 13.91 -0.99
CA ASN A 22 -30.84 14.08 0.00
C ASN A 22 -32.13 13.29 -0.27
N GLN A 23 -32.07 12.25 -1.07
CA GLN A 23 -33.19 11.35 -1.33
C GLN A 23 -32.71 9.90 -1.53
N ASN A 24 -33.60 8.94 -1.34
CA ASN A 24 -33.32 7.56 -1.69
C ASN A 24 -33.31 7.36 -3.20
N HIS A 25 -32.53 6.38 -3.67
CA HIS A 25 -32.54 5.99 -5.07
C HIS A 25 -33.95 5.51 -5.48
N CYS A 26 -34.39 5.86 -6.70
CA CYS A 26 -35.75 5.61 -7.20
C CYS A 26 -36.22 4.16 -7.00
N TYR A 27 -35.36 3.16 -7.21
CA TYR A 27 -35.75 1.76 -7.00
C TYR A 27 -36.10 1.43 -5.53
N ARG A 28 -35.50 2.13 -4.55
CA ARG A 28 -35.83 1.97 -3.12
C ARG A 28 -37.16 2.63 -2.78
N ILE A 29 -37.45 3.78 -3.39
CA ILE A 29 -38.73 4.45 -3.25
C ILE A 29 -39.83 3.55 -3.79
N ASP A 30 -39.60 2.92 -4.95
CA ASP A 30 -40.55 1.97 -5.56
C ASP A 30 -40.76 0.72 -4.71
N GLU A 31 -39.67 0.17 -4.10
CA GLU A 31 -39.72 -1.02 -3.25
C GLU A 31 -40.52 -0.76 -1.98
N TYR A 32 -40.33 0.40 -1.33
CA TYR A 32 -40.95 0.71 -0.02
C TYR A 32 -42.19 1.61 -0.13
N GLY A 33 -42.53 2.08 -1.32
CA GLY A 33 -43.71 2.92 -1.59
C GLY A 33 -43.61 4.36 -1.06
N ASN A 34 -42.47 4.76 -0.52
CA ASN A 34 -42.23 6.12 -0.04
C ASN A 34 -40.73 6.45 0.04
N ASP A 35 -40.42 7.73 0.06
CA ASP A 35 -39.07 8.22 0.33
C ASP A 35 -38.92 8.43 1.84
N CYS A 36 -38.33 7.45 2.53
CA CYS A 36 -38.12 7.51 3.96
C CYS A 36 -37.16 8.63 4.35
N ARG A 37 -37.40 9.29 5.50
CA ARG A 37 -36.48 10.32 6.01
C ARG A 37 -35.06 9.85 6.23
N LYS A 38 -34.89 8.58 6.55
CA LYS A 38 -33.56 7.95 6.65
C LYS A 38 -33.24 7.28 5.32
N ILE A 39 -32.28 7.83 4.59
CA ILE A 39 -31.80 7.27 3.33
C ILE A 39 -31.23 5.88 3.58
N SER A 40 -31.62 4.91 2.77
CA SER A 40 -31.05 3.56 2.80
C SER A 40 -29.70 3.58 2.08
N ALA A 41 -28.61 3.41 2.80
CA ALA A 41 -27.25 3.37 2.25
C ALA A 41 -26.43 2.25 2.91
N ASP A 42 -25.49 1.68 2.17
CA ASP A 42 -24.56 0.68 2.70
C ASP A 42 -23.57 1.29 3.69
N VAL A 43 -23.23 2.56 3.50
CA VAL A 43 -22.33 3.32 4.36
C VAL A 43 -22.86 4.74 4.54
N TYR A 44 -22.94 5.18 5.79
CA TYR A 44 -23.19 6.58 6.16
C TYR A 44 -21.87 7.23 6.55
N ILE A 45 -21.60 8.41 6.01
CA ILE A 45 -20.46 9.24 6.38
C ILE A 45 -21.03 10.46 7.09
N ASP A 46 -20.83 10.56 8.40
CA ASP A 46 -21.35 11.61 9.26
C ASP A 46 -20.23 12.17 10.13
N ASP A 47 -20.19 13.47 10.32
CA ASP A 47 -19.24 14.19 11.17
C ASP A 47 -19.30 13.73 12.63
N LYS A 48 -20.45 13.25 13.10
CA LYS A 48 -20.67 12.72 14.46
C LYS A 48 -20.10 11.32 14.67
N GLU A 49 -20.03 10.52 13.63
CA GLU A 49 -19.46 9.17 13.69
C GLU A 49 -17.91 9.22 13.72
N TYR A 50 -17.34 10.29 13.15
CA TYR A 50 -15.88 10.54 13.13
C TYR A 50 -15.47 11.66 14.08
N SER A 51 -16.26 11.93 15.10
CA SER A 51 -16.29 13.09 15.97
C SER A 51 -15.08 13.28 16.84
N HIS A 52 -13.97 13.35 16.60
CA HIS A 52 -12.78 13.86 17.35
C HIS A 52 -11.49 13.82 16.51
N LYS A 53 -11.57 13.47 15.25
CA LYS A 53 -10.40 13.44 14.39
C LYS A 53 -10.72 14.23 13.12
N VAL A 54 -9.71 14.90 12.62
CA VAL A 54 -9.73 15.40 11.24
C VAL A 54 -10.19 14.23 10.35
N ILE A 55 -11.28 14.41 9.60
CA ILE A 55 -11.79 13.38 8.69
C ILE A 55 -10.64 12.99 7.76
N CYS A 56 -10.10 11.80 7.96
CA CYS A 56 -9.14 11.24 7.05
C CYS A 56 -9.90 10.47 5.96
N TRP A 57 -9.90 11.00 4.75
CA TRP A 57 -10.54 10.35 3.61
C TRP A 57 -10.04 8.94 3.36
N ASN A 58 -8.81 8.64 3.75
CA ASN A 58 -8.28 7.29 3.71
C ASN A 58 -8.95 6.33 4.70
N ASP A 59 -9.32 6.81 5.90
CA ASP A 59 -10.08 5.99 6.86
C ASP A 59 -11.48 5.69 6.35
N ILE A 60 -12.14 6.67 5.72
CA ILE A 60 -13.46 6.48 5.09
C ILE A 60 -13.36 5.47 3.95
N ARG A 61 -12.38 5.65 3.06
CA ARG A 61 -12.11 4.73 1.96
C ARG A 61 -11.85 3.30 2.48
N TYR A 62 -11.04 3.17 3.53
CA TYR A 62 -10.77 1.93 4.23
C TYR A 62 -12.07 1.21 4.65
N HIS A 63 -12.98 1.93 5.33
CA HIS A 63 -14.26 1.36 5.76
C HIS A 63 -15.15 0.92 4.59
N ILE A 64 -15.21 1.73 3.52
CA ILE A 64 -15.96 1.41 2.32
C ILE A 64 -15.42 0.13 1.66
N MET A 65 -14.11 0.04 1.47
CA MET A 65 -13.46 -1.10 0.84
C MET A 65 -13.66 -2.40 1.64
N ARG A 66 -13.57 -2.32 2.97
CA ARG A 66 -13.81 -3.45 3.86
C ARG A 66 -15.26 -3.96 3.75
N LYS A 67 -16.25 -3.05 3.72
CA LYS A 67 -17.67 -3.42 3.53
C LYS A 67 -17.95 -3.98 2.12
N ALA A 68 -17.23 -3.53 1.11
CA ALA A 68 -17.34 -4.05 -0.25
C ALA A 68 -16.70 -5.44 -0.43
N ASN A 69 -16.20 -6.06 0.62
CA ASN A 69 -15.58 -7.40 0.63
C ASN A 69 -14.42 -7.54 -0.36
N ARG A 70 -13.67 -6.44 -0.60
CA ARG A 70 -12.50 -6.46 -1.47
C ARG A 70 -11.29 -7.02 -0.72
N LYS A 71 -10.43 -7.72 -1.46
CA LYS A 71 -9.16 -8.22 -0.92
C LYS A 71 -8.29 -7.04 -0.43
N PRO A 72 -7.61 -7.15 0.72
CA PRO A 72 -6.63 -6.13 1.11
C PRO A 72 -5.59 -5.94 0.02
N LEU A 73 -5.24 -4.69 -0.27
CA LEU A 73 -4.25 -4.33 -1.28
C LEU A 73 -2.85 -4.24 -0.67
N ILE A 74 -1.89 -4.94 -1.27
CA ILE A 74 -0.48 -4.84 -0.93
C ILE A 74 0.30 -4.32 -2.14
N ILE A 75 0.78 -3.09 -2.05
CA ILE A 75 1.66 -2.49 -3.06
C ILE A 75 3.10 -2.88 -2.73
N CYS A 76 3.59 -3.92 -3.38
CA CYS A 76 4.96 -4.40 -3.24
C CYS A 76 5.92 -3.48 -4.00
N ILE A 77 6.98 -3.01 -3.33
CA ILE A 77 8.01 -2.15 -3.92
C ILE A 77 9.31 -2.94 -3.99
N VAL A 78 9.70 -3.31 -5.21
CA VAL A 78 10.84 -4.19 -5.49
C VAL A 78 11.95 -3.44 -6.23
N GLY A 79 13.19 -3.72 -5.89
CA GLY A 79 14.35 -3.12 -6.58
C GLY A 79 15.66 -3.33 -5.82
N GLU A 80 16.76 -3.16 -6.48
CA GLU A 80 18.08 -3.32 -5.90
C GLU A 80 18.36 -2.27 -4.81
N SER A 81 19.39 -2.51 -4.00
CA SER A 81 19.86 -1.54 -2.99
C SER A 81 20.23 -0.20 -3.65
N GLY A 82 19.78 0.89 -3.06
CA GLY A 82 19.98 2.24 -3.59
C GLY A 82 19.03 2.66 -4.71
N SER A 83 18.05 1.81 -5.10
CA SER A 83 17.04 2.20 -6.10
C SER A 83 16.02 3.22 -5.57
N GLY A 84 15.84 3.34 -4.24
CA GLY A 84 14.92 4.31 -3.61
C GLY A 84 13.60 3.73 -3.12
N LYS A 85 13.49 2.41 -2.92
CA LYS A 85 12.28 1.74 -2.44
C LYS A 85 11.70 2.34 -1.15
N THR A 86 12.56 2.50 -0.14
CA THR A 86 12.15 3.04 1.16
C THR A 86 11.67 4.47 1.04
N THR A 87 12.35 5.31 0.26
CA THR A 87 11.93 6.69 -0.02
C THR A 87 10.54 6.76 -0.66
N ILE A 88 10.24 5.83 -1.56
CA ILE A 88 8.90 5.72 -2.19
C ILE A 88 7.86 5.29 -1.15
N ALA A 89 8.14 4.27 -0.34
CA ALA A 89 7.22 3.80 0.69
C ALA A 89 6.93 4.88 1.74
N GLU A 90 7.96 5.59 2.20
CA GLU A 90 7.85 6.71 3.14
C GLU A 90 7.05 7.89 2.55
N TYR A 91 7.24 8.19 1.26
CA TYR A 91 6.45 9.20 0.56
C TYR A 91 4.97 8.81 0.50
N ILE A 92 4.68 7.58 0.10
CA ILE A 92 3.32 7.05 0.01
C ILE A 92 2.64 7.08 1.40
N GLU A 93 3.35 6.71 2.46
CA GLU A 93 2.80 6.76 3.81
C GLU A 93 2.52 8.20 4.25
N ARG A 94 3.44 9.13 4.01
CA ARG A 94 3.30 10.53 4.43
C ARG A 94 2.20 11.27 3.68
N GLU A 95 2.14 11.14 2.34
CA GLU A 95 1.24 11.95 1.50
C GLU A 95 -0.11 11.26 1.25
N HIS A 96 -0.14 9.92 1.23
CA HIS A 96 -1.33 9.14 0.90
C HIS A 96 -1.88 8.34 2.08
N GLY A 97 -1.20 8.33 3.23
CA GLY A 97 -1.62 7.61 4.43
C GLY A 97 -1.62 6.09 4.31
N ILE A 98 -1.02 5.53 3.26
CA ILE A 98 -0.92 4.08 3.06
C ILE A 98 0.30 3.57 3.83
N LYS A 99 0.06 2.84 4.90
CA LYS A 99 1.08 2.36 5.83
C LYS A 99 2.10 1.45 5.16
N MET A 100 3.38 1.65 5.51
CA MET A 100 4.43 0.72 5.16
C MET A 100 4.43 -0.45 6.15
N MET A 101 4.30 -1.67 5.62
CA MET A 101 4.46 -2.90 6.40
C MET A 101 5.93 -3.11 6.77
N GLU A 102 6.20 -3.38 8.04
CA GLU A 102 7.52 -3.74 8.52
C GLU A 102 7.71 -5.25 8.51
N SER A 103 8.88 -5.70 8.06
CA SER A 103 9.26 -7.11 8.19
C SER A 103 9.81 -7.39 9.58
N TYR A 104 9.42 -8.50 10.16
CA TYR A 104 10.15 -9.12 11.28
C TYR A 104 11.44 -9.74 10.79
N THR A 105 12.51 -9.59 11.54
CA THR A 105 13.81 -10.20 11.20
C THR A 105 14.61 -10.59 12.43
N ASP A 106 15.28 -11.73 12.37
CA ASP A 106 16.24 -12.18 13.40
C ASP A 106 17.65 -11.62 13.18
N ARG A 107 17.80 -10.72 12.22
CA ARG A 107 19.03 -9.98 11.97
C ARG A 107 19.26 -8.94 13.10
N PRO A 108 20.48 -8.81 13.61
CA PRO A 108 20.79 -7.72 14.54
C PRO A 108 20.69 -6.35 13.82
N MET A 109 20.30 -5.32 14.58
CA MET A 109 20.35 -3.94 14.09
C MET A 109 21.76 -3.60 13.63
N ARG A 110 21.89 -2.88 12.51
CA ARG A 110 23.17 -2.39 11.98
C ARG A 110 23.68 -1.19 12.76
N TYR A 111 22.74 -0.40 13.30
CA TYR A 111 23.00 0.77 14.12
C TYR A 111 21.81 1.02 15.07
N PRO A 112 22.02 1.68 16.22
CA PRO A 112 20.95 2.01 17.14
C PRO A 112 19.85 2.85 16.47
N GLY A 113 18.58 2.43 16.62
CA GLY A 113 17.43 3.13 16.05
C GLY A 113 17.21 2.85 14.54
N GLU A 114 17.78 1.78 13.98
CA GLU A 114 17.46 1.33 12.62
C GLU A 114 15.95 1.06 12.50
N THR A 115 15.31 1.67 11.49
CA THR A 115 13.88 1.55 11.17
C THR A 115 13.63 0.65 9.97
N GLY A 116 12.35 0.36 9.65
CA GLY A 116 11.93 -0.42 8.49
C GLY A 116 11.91 -1.94 8.73
N HIS A 117 12.27 -2.37 9.96
CA HIS A 117 12.15 -3.74 10.41
C HIS A 117 11.80 -3.79 11.90
N THR A 118 11.02 -4.79 12.28
CA THR A 118 10.84 -5.18 13.66
C THR A 118 11.87 -6.26 13.98
N PHE A 119 12.89 -5.90 14.79
CA PHE A 119 13.99 -6.79 15.14
C PHE A 119 13.58 -7.69 16.29
N VAL A 120 13.71 -9.01 16.09
CA VAL A 120 13.34 -10.04 17.07
C VAL A 120 14.49 -11.01 17.30
N THR A 121 14.47 -11.73 18.40
CA THR A 121 15.43 -12.81 18.63
C THR A 121 15.13 -14.02 17.72
N LYS A 122 16.06 -14.96 17.61
CA LYS A 122 15.82 -16.19 16.84
C LYS A 122 14.69 -17.00 17.45
N GLU A 123 14.63 -17.06 18.77
CA GLU A 123 13.61 -17.76 19.54
C GLU A 123 12.21 -17.14 19.32
N GLU A 124 12.13 -15.82 19.29
CA GLU A 124 10.89 -15.11 18.97
C GLU A 124 10.48 -15.38 17.51
N PHE A 125 11.44 -15.35 16.57
CA PHE A 125 11.15 -15.66 15.17
C PHE A 125 10.66 -17.12 15.01
N ASP A 126 11.26 -18.06 15.73
CA ASP A 126 10.87 -19.49 15.74
C ASP A 126 9.47 -19.71 16.34
N SER A 127 8.97 -18.78 17.15
CA SER A 127 7.61 -18.83 17.71
C SER A 127 6.51 -18.45 16.72
N PHE A 128 6.86 -17.82 15.60
CA PHE A 128 5.87 -17.45 14.58
C PHE A 128 5.38 -18.71 13.85
N SER A 129 4.06 -18.83 13.70
CA SER A 129 3.49 -19.89 12.87
C SER A 129 3.81 -19.63 11.38
N HIS A 130 4.27 -20.65 10.68
CA HIS A 130 4.46 -20.58 9.24
C HIS A 130 3.17 -20.17 8.48
N ASP A 131 2.02 -20.62 8.98
CA ASP A 131 0.73 -20.29 8.39
C ASP A 131 0.37 -18.81 8.51
N ASP A 132 1.00 -18.10 9.47
CA ASP A 132 0.80 -16.66 9.64
C ASP A 132 1.81 -15.80 8.89
N MET A 133 2.89 -16.40 8.36
CA MET A 133 3.90 -15.69 7.58
C MET A 133 3.45 -15.48 6.15
N ILE A 134 3.29 -14.21 5.71
CA ILE A 134 2.80 -13.91 4.36
C ILE A 134 3.91 -13.64 3.34
N ALA A 135 5.12 -13.33 3.76
CA ALA A 135 6.24 -13.00 2.87
C ALA A 135 7.56 -13.44 3.49
N TYR A 136 7.75 -14.75 3.53
CA TYR A 136 8.98 -15.34 4.07
C TYR A 136 10.13 -15.31 3.07
N THR A 137 11.31 -14.90 3.52
CA THR A 137 12.56 -14.98 2.76
C THR A 137 13.77 -15.14 3.69
N GLU A 138 14.82 -15.76 3.17
CA GLU A 138 16.12 -15.83 3.84
C GLU A 138 17.16 -15.03 3.04
N PHE A 139 17.86 -14.14 3.73
CA PHE A 139 18.84 -13.27 3.12
C PHE A 139 20.06 -13.04 4.03
N GLY A 140 21.24 -13.31 3.52
CA GLY A 140 22.48 -13.09 4.27
C GLY A 140 22.57 -13.89 5.57
N GLY A 141 21.95 -15.06 5.64
CA GLY A 141 21.90 -15.91 6.83
C GLY A 141 20.88 -15.45 7.89
N HIS A 142 19.99 -14.55 7.54
CA HIS A 142 18.93 -14.03 8.40
C HIS A 142 17.56 -14.22 7.74
N ARG A 143 16.54 -14.35 8.58
CA ARG A 143 15.15 -14.56 8.16
C ARG A 143 14.38 -13.27 8.20
N TYR A 144 13.42 -13.15 7.28
CA TYR A 144 12.52 -12.01 7.17
C TYR A 144 11.12 -12.52 6.87
N CYS A 145 10.10 -11.96 7.53
CA CYS A 145 8.71 -12.23 7.21
C CYS A 145 7.82 -11.04 7.58
N CYS A 146 6.61 -11.00 7.03
CA CYS A 146 5.49 -10.25 7.59
C CYS A 146 4.44 -11.22 8.12
N LEU A 147 3.61 -10.78 9.03
CA LEU A 147 2.56 -11.61 9.60
C LEU A 147 1.18 -11.14 9.13
N LYS A 148 0.24 -12.07 8.96
CA LYS A 148 -1.15 -11.78 8.56
C LYS A 148 -1.82 -10.72 9.42
N LYS A 149 -1.52 -10.71 10.73
CA LYS A 149 -2.09 -9.75 11.70
C LYS A 149 -1.73 -8.29 11.43
N ASP A 150 -0.63 -8.05 10.68
CA ASP A 150 -0.10 -6.71 10.41
C ASP A 150 -0.61 -6.16 9.07
N VAL A 151 -1.37 -6.97 8.31
CA VAL A 151 -1.95 -6.55 7.03
C VAL A 151 -3.17 -5.68 7.28
N LEU A 152 -3.12 -4.45 6.79
CA LEU A 152 -4.23 -3.51 6.72
C LEU A 152 -4.93 -3.63 5.36
N ASP A 153 -6.05 -2.92 5.14
CA ASP A 153 -6.73 -2.95 3.84
C ASP A 153 -5.88 -2.33 2.71
N PHE A 154 -5.00 -1.38 3.06
CA PHE A 154 -4.04 -0.78 2.13
C PHE A 154 -2.65 -0.75 2.75
N ASN A 155 -1.70 -1.32 2.05
CA ASN A 155 -0.33 -1.41 2.54
C ASN A 155 0.66 -1.12 1.41
N THR A 156 1.80 -0.53 1.76
CA THR A 156 3.02 -0.68 0.96
C THR A 156 3.95 -1.69 1.62
N TYR A 157 4.72 -2.41 0.83
CA TYR A 157 5.67 -3.38 1.33
C TYR A 157 6.97 -3.36 0.54
N VAL A 158 8.07 -2.98 1.18
CA VAL A 158 9.42 -3.06 0.58
C VAL A 158 9.91 -4.48 0.70
N ILE A 159 9.98 -5.19 -0.43
CA ILE A 159 10.22 -6.63 -0.49
C ILE A 159 11.29 -6.98 -1.54
N ASP A 160 11.98 -8.10 -1.39
CA ASP A 160 12.83 -8.67 -2.41
C ASP A 160 12.06 -9.57 -3.39
N GLU A 161 12.72 -10.00 -4.49
CA GLU A 161 12.05 -10.82 -5.50
C GLU A 161 11.58 -12.17 -4.98
N ARG A 162 12.32 -12.80 -4.06
CA ARG A 162 11.96 -14.10 -3.50
C ARG A 162 10.75 -14.00 -2.60
N GLY A 163 10.75 -12.99 -1.74
CA GLY A 163 9.60 -12.69 -0.88
C GLY A 163 8.36 -12.33 -1.69
N LEU A 164 8.49 -11.57 -2.80
CA LEU A 164 7.39 -11.28 -3.71
C LEU A 164 6.82 -12.55 -4.34
N ILE A 165 7.67 -13.43 -4.87
CA ILE A 165 7.23 -14.70 -5.46
C ILE A 165 6.49 -15.54 -4.42
N TYR A 166 7.03 -15.65 -3.21
CA TYR A 166 6.39 -16.37 -2.11
C TYR A 166 5.00 -15.79 -1.79
N LEU A 167 4.91 -14.47 -1.66
CA LEU A 167 3.65 -13.76 -1.37
C LEU A 167 2.62 -14.02 -2.48
N MET A 168 3.00 -13.87 -3.74
CA MET A 168 2.10 -14.06 -4.88
C MET A 168 1.62 -15.52 -5.00
N GLN A 169 2.51 -16.49 -4.83
CA GLN A 169 2.18 -17.92 -4.97
C GLN A 169 1.27 -18.43 -3.85
N ASN A 170 1.47 -17.96 -2.63
CA ASN A 170 0.74 -18.48 -1.47
C ASN A 170 -0.46 -17.64 -1.06
N PHE A 171 -0.49 -16.36 -1.41
CA PHE A 171 -1.49 -15.41 -0.92
C PHE A 171 -2.17 -14.55 -2.01
N GLY A 172 -1.88 -14.77 -3.29
CA GLY A 172 -2.52 -14.04 -4.39
C GLY A 172 -4.04 -14.21 -4.46
N GLU A 173 -4.57 -15.32 -3.92
CA GLU A 173 -6.01 -15.49 -3.78
C GLU A 173 -6.62 -14.74 -2.60
N VAL A 174 -5.81 -14.36 -1.62
CA VAL A 174 -6.24 -13.68 -0.38
C VAL A 174 -6.09 -12.17 -0.49
N TYR A 175 -4.98 -11.70 -1.09
CA TYR A 175 -4.63 -10.28 -1.21
C TYR A 175 -4.66 -9.85 -2.67
N ASP A 176 -5.00 -8.57 -2.92
CA ASP A 176 -4.74 -7.90 -4.20
C ASP A 176 -3.28 -7.40 -4.17
N ILE A 177 -2.41 -8.04 -4.93
CA ILE A 177 -0.98 -7.74 -4.93
C ILE A 177 -0.64 -6.97 -6.19
N LYS A 178 -0.19 -5.72 -6.02
CA LYS A 178 0.35 -4.88 -7.08
C LYS A 178 1.86 -4.72 -6.86
N CYS A 179 2.65 -4.76 -7.91
CA CYS A 179 4.09 -4.67 -7.77
C CYS A 179 4.67 -3.51 -8.56
N ILE A 180 5.41 -2.64 -7.87
CA ILE A 180 6.18 -1.53 -8.44
C ILE A 180 7.64 -1.96 -8.52
N ARG A 181 8.18 -2.09 -9.73
CA ARG A 181 9.62 -2.27 -9.95
C ARG A 181 10.32 -0.92 -9.95
N VAL A 182 11.20 -0.70 -8.98
CA VAL A 182 12.02 0.51 -8.89
C VAL A 182 13.44 0.21 -9.34
N TYR A 183 13.96 0.97 -10.30
CA TYR A 183 15.32 0.83 -10.77
C TYR A 183 16.03 2.19 -10.83
N ALA A 184 17.34 2.15 -10.68
CA ALA A 184 18.24 3.29 -10.88
C ALA A 184 19.56 2.76 -11.43
N ASP A 185 20.28 3.63 -12.14
CA ASP A 185 21.58 3.29 -12.71
C ASP A 185 22.57 2.86 -11.63
N LEU A 186 23.48 1.95 -12.00
CA LEU A 186 24.50 1.44 -11.10
C LEU A 186 25.30 2.56 -10.43
N SER A 187 25.69 3.59 -11.20
CA SER A 187 26.42 4.75 -10.68
C SER A 187 25.61 5.54 -9.64
N THR A 188 24.31 5.69 -9.87
CA THR A 188 23.38 6.35 -8.95
C THR A 188 23.23 5.55 -7.65
N ARG A 189 23.03 4.22 -7.76
CA ARG A 189 22.93 3.33 -6.61
C ARG A 189 24.21 3.31 -5.76
N ILE A 190 25.38 3.24 -6.42
CA ILE A 190 26.68 3.29 -5.73
C ILE A 190 26.85 4.60 -4.96
N LYS A 191 26.47 5.75 -5.54
CA LYS A 191 26.51 7.05 -4.86
C LYS A 191 25.60 7.10 -3.62
N ARG A 192 24.44 6.44 -3.65
CA ARG A 192 23.45 6.44 -2.58
C ARG A 192 23.81 5.52 -1.42
N VAL A 193 24.31 4.31 -1.69
CA VAL A 193 24.46 3.27 -0.67
C VAL A 193 25.84 2.63 -0.58
N GLY A 194 26.78 3.06 -1.43
CA GLY A 194 28.15 2.52 -1.48
C GLY A 194 28.27 1.25 -2.32
N LYS A 195 29.51 1.01 -2.80
CA LYS A 195 29.83 -0.08 -3.73
C LYS A 195 29.63 -1.48 -3.12
N GLU A 196 30.00 -1.66 -1.86
CA GLU A 196 29.90 -2.95 -1.17
C GLU A 196 28.45 -3.42 -1.04
N ARG A 197 27.53 -2.49 -0.71
CA ARG A 197 26.11 -2.81 -0.58
C ARG A 197 25.47 -3.15 -1.93
N VAL A 198 25.89 -2.47 -2.99
CA VAL A 198 25.42 -2.77 -4.36
C VAL A 198 25.93 -4.13 -4.83
N LYS A 199 27.22 -4.44 -4.56
CA LYS A 199 27.84 -5.72 -4.93
C LYS A 199 27.14 -6.92 -4.24
N ARG A 200 26.67 -6.75 -3.01
CA ARG A 200 25.95 -7.79 -2.29
C ARG A 200 24.66 -8.24 -2.99
N ASP A 201 24.05 -7.35 -3.77
CA ASP A 201 22.80 -7.62 -4.49
C ASP A 201 23.04 -8.33 -5.85
N GLU A 202 24.29 -8.52 -6.26
CA GLU A 202 24.62 -9.21 -7.53
C GLU A 202 24.03 -10.62 -7.55
N GLY A 203 23.28 -10.93 -8.62
CA GLY A 203 22.62 -12.21 -8.80
C GLY A 203 21.35 -12.44 -7.96
N MET A 204 20.92 -11.45 -7.17
CA MET A 204 19.72 -11.58 -6.34
C MET A 204 18.43 -11.14 -7.04
N PHE A 205 18.57 -10.28 -8.04
CA PHE A 205 17.47 -9.78 -8.86
C PHE A 205 17.59 -10.42 -10.25
N THR A 206 16.80 -11.45 -10.48
CA THR A 206 16.85 -12.30 -11.68
C THR A 206 15.65 -12.10 -12.58
N ILE A 207 14.56 -11.53 -12.06
CA ILE A 207 13.36 -11.24 -12.84
C ILE A 207 13.67 -10.08 -13.80
N HIS A 208 13.45 -10.33 -15.08
CA HIS A 208 13.65 -9.27 -16.08
C HIS A 208 12.77 -8.07 -15.74
N LYS A 209 13.32 -6.86 -15.86
CA LYS A 209 12.62 -5.60 -15.52
C LYS A 209 11.28 -5.43 -16.25
N ASP A 210 11.12 -6.03 -17.43
CA ASP A 210 9.90 -5.94 -18.24
C ASP A 210 8.94 -7.12 -18.03
N SER A 211 9.18 -7.94 -16.98
CA SER A 211 8.28 -9.03 -16.61
C SER A 211 6.88 -8.53 -16.29
N GLU A 212 5.86 -9.28 -16.67
CA GLU A 212 4.44 -9.03 -16.35
C GLU A 212 4.13 -9.14 -14.85
N LEU A 213 5.05 -9.70 -14.06
CA LEU A 213 4.97 -9.68 -12.59
C LEU A 213 4.94 -8.26 -12.02
N PHE A 214 5.51 -7.29 -12.73
CA PHE A 214 5.53 -5.90 -12.30
C PHE A 214 4.35 -5.13 -12.90
N THR A 215 3.42 -4.72 -12.05
CA THR A 215 2.26 -3.90 -12.45
C THR A 215 2.71 -2.58 -13.06
N CYS A 216 3.75 -1.97 -12.49
CA CYS A 216 4.35 -0.75 -13.02
C CYS A 216 5.86 -0.66 -12.70
N ARG A 217 6.53 0.31 -13.30
CA ARG A 217 7.97 0.51 -13.22
C ARG A 217 8.29 1.98 -12.99
N ILE A 218 9.22 2.24 -12.09
CA ILE A 218 9.70 3.59 -11.78
C ILE A 218 11.20 3.69 -12.07
N ASN A 219 11.58 4.65 -12.91
CA ASN A 219 12.98 5.01 -13.15
C ASN A 219 13.41 6.13 -12.20
N ASN A 220 14.07 5.77 -11.10
CA ASN A 220 14.51 6.72 -10.09
C ASN A 220 15.93 7.26 -10.34
N ASN A 221 16.18 7.77 -11.54
CA ASN A 221 17.40 8.50 -11.89
C ASN A 221 17.18 10.02 -11.96
N LEU A 222 15.94 10.48 -11.92
CA LEU A 222 15.55 11.87 -12.07
C LEU A 222 15.45 12.58 -10.70
N SER A 223 14.88 13.78 -10.69
CA SER A 223 14.69 14.56 -9.46
C SER A 223 13.66 13.93 -8.54
N LEU A 224 13.72 14.31 -7.25
CA LEU A 224 12.75 13.85 -6.25
C LEU A 224 11.33 14.29 -6.61
N ASN A 225 11.14 15.51 -7.11
CA ASN A 225 9.82 16.01 -7.50
C ASN A 225 9.22 15.16 -8.63
N TYR A 226 10.03 14.83 -9.65
CA TYR A 226 9.58 13.96 -10.73
C TYR A 226 9.16 12.57 -10.21
N LEU A 227 9.93 12.02 -9.27
CA LEU A 227 9.60 10.75 -8.63
C LEU A 227 8.26 10.82 -7.90
N GLN A 228 8.01 11.92 -7.18
CA GLN A 228 6.75 12.13 -6.46
C GLN A 228 5.56 12.23 -7.41
N ASP A 229 5.67 13.03 -8.47
CA ASP A 229 4.63 13.16 -9.50
C ASP A 229 4.30 11.81 -10.16
N GLU A 230 5.33 11.00 -10.43
CA GLU A 230 5.18 9.66 -11.01
C GLU A 230 4.46 8.70 -10.05
N ILE A 231 4.80 8.75 -8.76
CA ILE A 231 4.12 7.96 -7.72
C ILE A 231 2.65 8.36 -7.61
N ASP A 232 2.33 9.64 -7.55
CA ASP A 232 0.97 10.16 -7.46
C ASP A 232 0.12 9.72 -8.65
N PHE A 233 0.69 9.77 -9.85
CA PHE A 233 0.03 9.28 -11.06
C PHE A 233 -0.25 7.77 -11.01
N LEU A 234 0.76 6.98 -10.60
CA LEU A 234 0.63 5.53 -10.50
C LEU A 234 -0.39 5.11 -9.43
N LEU A 235 -0.40 5.75 -8.27
CA LEU A 235 -1.35 5.45 -7.21
C LEU A 235 -2.79 5.70 -7.64
N LYS A 236 -3.06 6.77 -8.39
CA LYS A 236 -4.38 7.01 -8.98
C LYS A 236 -4.86 5.85 -9.86
N GLN A 237 -3.95 5.16 -10.53
CA GLN A 237 -4.30 4.00 -11.37
C GLN A 237 -4.42 2.70 -10.56
N LEU A 238 -3.58 2.51 -9.55
CA LEU A 238 -3.57 1.28 -8.74
C LEU A 238 -4.73 1.20 -7.74
N LEU A 239 -5.28 2.35 -7.35
CA LEU A 239 -6.32 2.46 -6.33
C LEU A 239 -7.75 2.57 -6.91
N VAL A 240 -7.90 2.53 -8.22
CA VAL A 240 -9.18 2.44 -8.95
C VAL A 240 -9.52 0.98 -9.18
#